data_a55f48fe6f6b5ef9364082e6fceeccc5
#
_entry.id   a55f48fe6f6b5ef9364082e6fceeccc5
#
_cell.length_a   1.000
_cell.length_b   1.000
_cell.length_c   1.000
_cell.angle_alpha   90.00
_cell.angle_beta   90.00
_cell.angle_gamma   90.00
#
_symmetry.space_group_name_H-M   'P 1'
#
loop_
_entity.id
_entity.type
_entity.pdbx_description
1 polymer ?
#
loop_
_entity_poly.entity_id
_entity_poly.type
_entity_poly.pdbx_seq_one_letter_code
_entity_poly.pdbx_strand_id
1 'polypeptide(L)'
;MKRLRILTFLVCLIPFVLLLLKVLQNDLGPDPAKELALETGEWSIRFLLLALAMTPLRHLSGRMEFAQRRRMVGLFALFYASVHFLVWVIFLLGLRWGAILEEVVERPYITIGFASFLILIVLGATSPRVMVRKLGKNWRRLHRLVYVAGVLAIIHLVWIVRTDLSEALLYGAILAGLLGWRLVFARNKARGAALSSLRKI
;
A
#
# COMPACT_ATOMS: atom_id res chain seq x y z
N MET A 1 14.03 4.89 21.07
CA MET A 1 13.32 4.05 20.08
C MET A 1 11.80 4.04 20.24
N LYS A 2 11.24 3.90 21.46
CA LYS A 2 9.78 3.93 21.70
C LYS A 2 9.12 5.25 21.26
N ARG A 3 9.68 6.41 21.66
CA ARG A 3 9.16 7.75 21.30
C ARG A 3 9.01 7.94 19.78
N LEU A 4 10.00 7.52 19.02
CA LEU A 4 10.01 7.67 17.57
C LEU A 4 8.99 6.75 16.85
N ARG A 5 8.64 5.60 17.44
CA ARG A 5 7.54 4.74 16.97
C ARG A 5 6.18 5.38 17.20
N ILE A 6 5.97 5.96 18.40
CA ILE A 6 4.74 6.66 18.75
C ILE A 6 4.57 7.86 17.80
N LEU A 7 5.62 8.66 17.61
CA LEU A 7 5.58 9.79 16.69
C LEU A 7 5.21 9.37 15.26
N THR A 8 5.85 8.31 14.73
CA THR A 8 5.51 7.80 13.37
C THR A 8 4.06 7.33 13.31
N PHE A 9 3.55 6.66 14.35
CA PHE A 9 2.15 6.23 14.41
C PHE A 9 1.20 7.42 14.37
N LEU A 10 1.45 8.44 15.19
CA LEU A 10 0.63 9.65 15.24
C LEU A 10 0.65 10.39 13.89
N VAL A 11 1.83 10.54 13.28
CA VAL A 11 1.96 11.16 11.93
C VAL A 11 1.17 10.38 10.89
N CYS A 12 1.23 9.05 10.90
CA CYS A 12 0.46 8.23 9.96
C CYS A 12 -1.06 8.29 10.20
N LEU A 13 -1.49 8.67 11.41
CA LEU A 13 -2.91 8.82 11.76
C LEU A 13 -3.47 10.19 11.37
N ILE A 14 -2.60 11.22 11.21
CA ILE A 14 -3.03 12.59 10.90
C ILE A 14 -4.02 12.65 9.72
N PRO A 15 -3.76 12.03 8.55
CA PRO A 15 -4.69 12.11 7.44
C PRO A 15 -6.09 11.60 7.78
N PHE A 16 -6.18 10.53 8.56
CA PHE A 16 -7.47 9.98 8.99
C PHE A 16 -8.23 10.96 9.90
N VAL A 17 -7.54 11.60 10.83
CA VAL A 17 -8.14 12.61 11.71
C VAL A 17 -8.60 13.83 10.92
N LEU A 18 -7.81 14.29 9.95
CA LEU A 18 -8.20 15.40 9.07
C LEU A 18 -9.42 15.05 8.21
N LEU A 19 -9.48 13.83 7.65
CA LEU A 19 -10.65 13.36 6.92
C LEU A 19 -11.90 13.31 7.81
N LEU A 20 -11.76 12.81 9.03
CA LEU A 20 -12.86 12.78 10.00
C LEU A 20 -13.36 14.20 10.32
N LEU A 21 -12.45 15.15 10.48
CA LEU A 21 -12.83 16.56 10.72
C LEU A 21 -13.57 17.15 9.51
N LYS A 22 -13.14 16.88 8.25
CA LYS A 22 -13.86 17.29 7.03
C LYS A 22 -15.28 16.71 7.01
N VAL A 23 -15.45 15.43 7.38
CA VAL A 23 -16.77 14.77 7.49
C VAL A 23 -17.65 15.49 8.51
N LEU A 24 -17.14 15.78 9.71
CA LEU A 24 -17.88 16.42 10.79
C LEU A 24 -18.26 17.90 10.45
N GLN A 25 -17.45 18.56 9.66
CA GLN A 25 -17.67 19.94 9.21
C GLN A 25 -18.52 20.04 7.94
N ASN A 26 -18.93 18.92 7.35
CA ASN A 26 -19.58 18.83 6.04
C ASN A 26 -18.77 19.53 4.91
N ASP A 27 -17.43 19.47 4.99
CA ASP A 27 -16.48 20.09 4.07
C ASP A 27 -15.88 19.06 3.08
N LEU A 28 -16.73 18.22 2.49
CA LEU A 28 -16.36 17.22 1.49
C LEU A 28 -16.85 17.55 0.06
N GLY A 29 -17.34 18.78 -0.13
CA GLY A 29 -17.81 19.21 -1.44
C GLY A 29 -19.17 18.61 -1.85
N PRO A 30 -19.53 18.70 -3.15
CA PRO A 30 -20.87 18.36 -3.66
C PRO A 30 -21.17 16.86 -3.66
N ASP A 31 -20.16 15.97 -3.67
CA ASP A 31 -20.31 14.51 -3.61
C ASP A 31 -19.42 13.94 -2.50
N PRO A 32 -19.86 14.02 -1.23
CA PRO A 32 -19.07 13.64 -0.07
C PRO A 32 -18.65 12.17 -0.08
N ALA A 33 -19.51 11.27 -0.60
CA ALA A 33 -19.23 9.83 -0.64
C ALA A 33 -18.09 9.52 -1.61
N LYS A 34 -18.11 10.14 -2.78
CA LYS A 34 -17.07 9.97 -3.79
C LYS A 34 -15.74 10.57 -3.33
N GLU A 35 -15.77 11.78 -2.77
CA GLU A 35 -14.58 12.47 -2.26
C GLU A 35 -13.90 11.65 -1.16
N LEU A 36 -14.69 11.16 -0.19
CA LEU A 36 -14.19 10.33 0.89
C LEU A 36 -13.60 9.00 0.38
N ALA A 37 -14.21 8.40 -0.64
CA ALA A 37 -13.69 7.20 -1.28
C ALA A 37 -12.35 7.49 -1.98
N LEU A 38 -12.24 8.56 -2.75
CA LEU A 38 -10.99 8.93 -3.43
C LEU A 38 -9.88 9.20 -2.43
N GLU A 39 -10.08 10.08 -1.47
CA GLU A 39 -9.07 10.46 -0.47
C GLU A 39 -8.56 9.25 0.33
N THR A 40 -9.46 8.36 0.80
CA THR A 40 -9.05 7.16 1.54
C THR A 40 -8.27 6.17 0.68
N GLY A 41 -8.65 6.01 -0.59
CA GLY A 41 -7.93 5.18 -1.57
C GLY A 41 -6.53 5.71 -1.85
N GLU A 42 -6.39 7.02 -2.08
CA GLU A 42 -5.10 7.67 -2.31
C GLU A 42 -4.17 7.56 -1.11
N TRP A 43 -4.67 7.77 0.11
CA TRP A 43 -3.87 7.58 1.31
C TRP A 43 -3.38 6.13 1.45
N SER A 44 -4.18 5.15 1.07
CA SER A 44 -3.73 3.75 1.01
C SER A 44 -2.56 3.57 0.06
N ILE A 45 -2.63 4.13 -1.16
CA ILE A 45 -1.56 4.07 -2.16
C ILE A 45 -0.32 4.82 -1.66
N ARG A 46 -0.46 6.03 -1.11
CA ARG A 46 0.65 6.82 -0.55
C ARG A 46 1.40 6.04 0.53
N PHE A 47 0.70 5.40 1.46
CA PHE A 47 1.34 4.55 2.49
C PHE A 47 1.94 3.27 1.92
N LEU A 48 1.34 2.68 0.90
CA LEU A 48 1.90 1.51 0.22
C LEU A 48 3.22 1.86 -0.47
N LEU A 49 3.26 2.95 -1.24
CA LEU A 49 4.47 3.46 -1.88
C LEU A 49 5.53 3.84 -0.86
N LEU A 50 5.15 4.51 0.24
CA LEU A 50 6.07 4.85 1.32
C LEU A 50 6.66 3.58 1.97
N ALA A 51 5.85 2.53 2.22
CA ALA A 51 6.34 1.26 2.74
C ALA A 51 7.33 0.58 1.78
N LEU A 52 7.12 0.70 0.48
CA LEU A 52 8.04 0.23 -0.54
C LEU A 52 9.33 1.07 -0.59
N ALA A 53 9.24 2.39 -0.42
CA ALA A 53 10.38 3.31 -0.40
C ALA A 53 11.29 3.13 0.82
N MET A 54 10.79 2.57 1.94
CA MET A 54 11.61 2.36 3.15
C MET A 54 12.86 1.50 2.91
N THR A 55 12.84 0.62 1.92
CA THR A 55 14.00 -0.23 1.61
C THR A 55 15.10 0.55 0.86
N PRO A 56 14.84 1.23 -0.28
CA PRO A 56 15.85 2.09 -0.89
C PRO A 56 16.32 3.20 0.04
N LEU A 57 15.44 3.85 0.82
CA LEU A 57 15.82 4.88 1.78
C LEU A 57 16.82 4.37 2.83
N ARG A 58 16.63 3.14 3.32
CA ARG A 58 17.60 2.51 4.21
C ARG A 58 18.96 2.32 3.53
N HIS A 59 18.98 1.85 2.29
CA HIS A 59 20.24 1.60 1.57
C HIS A 59 20.98 2.88 1.24
N LEU A 60 20.27 3.94 0.87
CA LEU A 60 20.85 5.23 0.52
C LEU A 60 21.32 6.02 1.74
N SER A 61 20.57 5.99 2.84
CA SER A 61 20.88 6.78 4.05
C SER A 61 21.69 6.01 5.10
N GLY A 62 21.81 4.69 4.99
CA GLY A 62 22.42 3.82 6.01
C GLY A 62 21.58 3.67 7.30
N ARG A 63 20.46 4.38 7.44
CA ARG A 63 19.66 4.44 8.67
C ARG A 63 18.75 3.24 8.83
N MET A 64 18.91 2.50 9.92
CA MET A 64 18.13 1.31 10.24
C MET A 64 16.67 1.61 10.64
N GLU A 65 16.36 2.86 10.99
CA GLU A 65 15.02 3.30 11.39
C GLU A 65 13.99 3.07 10.29
N PHE A 66 14.36 3.24 9.04
CA PHE A 66 13.47 2.98 7.89
C PHE A 66 13.03 1.52 7.85
N ALA A 67 13.95 0.57 8.04
CA ALA A 67 13.62 -0.85 8.05
C ALA A 67 12.69 -1.21 9.23
N GLN A 68 12.90 -0.61 10.40
CA GLN A 68 12.11 -0.88 11.60
C GLN A 68 10.67 -0.37 11.49
N ARG A 69 10.45 0.72 10.75
CA ARG A 69 9.11 1.34 10.57
C ARG A 69 8.35 0.82 9.37
N ARG A 70 9.04 0.18 8.41
CA ARG A 70 8.43 -0.34 7.18
C ARG A 70 7.14 -1.14 7.45
N ARG A 71 7.17 -2.00 8.48
CA ARG A 71 6.00 -2.82 8.85
C ARG A 71 4.83 -1.95 9.29
N MET A 72 5.07 -0.95 10.12
CA MET A 72 4.02 -0.05 10.62
C MET A 72 3.41 0.75 9.49
N VAL A 73 4.22 1.32 8.62
CA VAL A 73 3.76 2.07 7.43
C VAL A 73 2.95 1.16 6.49
N GLY A 74 3.39 -0.10 6.28
CA GLY A 74 2.62 -1.06 5.48
C GLY A 74 1.28 -1.45 6.11
N LEU A 75 1.18 -1.48 7.45
CA LEU A 75 -0.09 -1.69 8.14
C LEU A 75 -1.02 -0.48 8.03
N PHE A 76 -0.49 0.74 7.93
CA PHE A 76 -1.29 1.93 7.63
C PHE A 76 -1.83 1.91 6.19
N ALA A 77 -1.08 1.36 5.22
CA ALA A 77 -1.64 1.13 3.88
C ALA A 77 -2.87 0.21 3.94
N LEU A 78 -2.80 -0.90 4.68
CA LEU A 78 -3.97 -1.77 4.90
C LEU A 78 -5.09 -1.05 5.67
N PHE A 79 -4.77 -0.27 6.69
CA PHE A 79 -5.76 0.50 7.45
C PHE A 79 -6.57 1.42 6.53
N TYR A 80 -5.90 2.24 5.71
CA TYR A 80 -6.59 3.13 4.77
C TYR A 80 -7.32 2.38 3.67
N ALA A 81 -6.79 1.25 3.17
CA ALA A 81 -7.51 0.38 2.25
C ALA A 81 -8.79 -0.20 2.88
N SER A 82 -8.76 -0.53 4.17
CA SER A 82 -9.94 -1.01 4.91
C SER A 82 -10.96 0.10 5.08
N VAL A 83 -10.53 1.32 5.41
CA VAL A 83 -11.43 2.49 5.48
C VAL A 83 -12.04 2.77 4.10
N HIS A 84 -11.24 2.76 3.03
CA HIS A 84 -11.71 2.92 1.66
C HIS A 84 -12.78 1.88 1.29
N PHE A 85 -12.55 0.62 1.60
CA PHE A 85 -13.51 -0.46 1.37
C PHE A 85 -14.81 -0.24 2.17
N LEU A 86 -14.72 0.17 3.44
CA LEU A 86 -15.89 0.48 4.26
C LEU A 86 -16.67 1.69 3.73
N VAL A 87 -15.98 2.74 3.28
CA VAL A 87 -16.61 3.90 2.62
C VAL A 87 -17.38 3.46 1.39
N TRP A 88 -16.81 2.59 0.56
CA TRP A 88 -17.51 2.04 -0.60
C TRP A 88 -18.76 1.25 -0.21
N VAL A 89 -18.65 0.36 0.78
CA VAL A 89 -19.80 -0.47 1.22
C VAL A 89 -20.89 0.37 1.85
N ILE A 90 -20.54 1.34 2.69
CA ILE A 90 -21.51 2.12 3.48
C ILE A 90 -22.18 3.19 2.60
N PHE A 91 -21.38 4.00 1.92
CA PHE A 91 -21.89 5.20 1.25
C PHE A 91 -22.20 4.98 -0.23
N LEU A 92 -21.40 4.21 -0.96
CA LEU A 92 -21.60 4.00 -2.40
C LEU A 92 -22.51 2.80 -2.69
N LEU A 93 -22.40 1.73 -1.88
CA LEU A 93 -23.23 0.54 -2.02
C LEU A 93 -24.50 0.56 -1.14
N GLY A 94 -24.60 1.49 -0.18
CA GLY A 94 -25.75 1.66 0.70
C GLY A 94 -26.00 0.47 1.60
N LEU A 95 -24.93 -0.18 2.13
CA LEU A 95 -24.96 -1.37 3.01
C LEU A 95 -25.64 -2.60 2.39
N ARG A 96 -25.76 -2.65 1.07
CA ARG A 96 -26.30 -3.82 0.35
C ARG A 96 -25.28 -4.94 0.30
N TRP A 97 -25.07 -5.63 1.40
CA TRP A 97 -24.04 -6.67 1.55
C TRP A 97 -24.11 -7.77 0.48
N GLY A 98 -25.35 -8.16 0.07
CA GLY A 98 -25.55 -9.15 -1.00
C GLY A 98 -25.07 -8.69 -2.38
N ALA A 99 -25.04 -7.38 -2.62
CA ALA A 99 -24.59 -6.81 -3.88
C ALA A 99 -23.05 -6.69 -4.00
N ILE A 100 -22.29 -6.90 -2.92
CA ILE A 100 -20.83 -6.81 -2.95
C ILE A 100 -20.24 -7.73 -4.01
N LEU A 101 -20.67 -9.00 -4.02
CA LEU A 101 -20.14 -9.99 -4.95
C LEU A 101 -20.54 -9.69 -6.39
N GLU A 102 -21.77 -9.26 -6.61
CA GLU A 102 -22.29 -8.83 -7.89
C GLU A 102 -21.47 -7.65 -8.45
N GLU A 103 -21.34 -6.56 -7.68
CA GLU A 103 -20.54 -5.38 -8.07
C GLU A 103 -19.07 -5.72 -8.35
N VAL A 104 -18.47 -6.62 -7.55
CA VAL A 104 -17.09 -7.07 -7.77
C VAL A 104 -16.96 -7.85 -9.07
N VAL A 105 -17.94 -8.68 -9.45
CA VAL A 105 -17.90 -9.48 -10.68
C VAL A 105 -18.26 -8.66 -11.92
N GLU A 106 -19.24 -7.78 -11.82
CA GLU A 106 -19.72 -7.00 -12.95
C GLU A 106 -18.81 -5.84 -13.34
N ARG A 107 -18.03 -5.31 -12.38
CA ARG A 107 -17.19 -4.14 -12.59
C ARG A 107 -15.70 -4.46 -12.50
N PRO A 108 -15.00 -4.67 -13.61
CA PRO A 108 -13.59 -5.11 -13.61
C PRO A 108 -12.65 -4.19 -12.82
N TYR A 109 -12.92 -2.88 -12.75
CA TYR A 109 -12.11 -1.96 -11.94
C TYR A 109 -12.27 -2.23 -10.44
N ILE A 110 -13.48 -2.61 -9.97
CA ILE A 110 -13.72 -3.00 -8.58
C ILE A 110 -13.03 -4.33 -8.29
N THR A 111 -13.11 -5.31 -9.20
CA THR A 111 -12.41 -6.61 -9.08
C THR A 111 -10.92 -6.42 -8.81
N ILE A 112 -10.27 -5.54 -9.57
CA ILE A 112 -8.83 -5.28 -9.45
C ILE A 112 -8.50 -4.61 -8.11
N GLY A 113 -9.28 -3.62 -7.70
CA GLY A 113 -9.13 -2.97 -6.38
C GLY A 113 -9.35 -3.94 -5.24
N PHE A 114 -10.38 -4.77 -5.34
CA PHE A 114 -10.70 -5.81 -4.35
C PHE A 114 -9.61 -6.88 -4.26
N ALA A 115 -9.05 -7.32 -5.39
CA ALA A 115 -7.90 -8.24 -5.41
C ALA A 115 -6.67 -7.64 -4.71
N SER A 116 -6.36 -6.36 -4.96
CA SER A 116 -5.31 -5.64 -4.25
C SER A 116 -5.56 -5.62 -2.74
N PHE A 117 -6.79 -5.30 -2.33
CA PHE A 117 -7.20 -5.26 -0.92
C PHE A 117 -7.05 -6.63 -0.23
N LEU A 118 -7.50 -7.72 -0.88
CA LEU A 118 -7.33 -9.08 -0.35
C LEU A 118 -5.85 -9.44 -0.14
N ILE A 119 -4.98 -9.07 -1.08
CA ILE A 119 -3.53 -9.24 -0.92
C ILE A 119 -3.05 -8.48 0.32
N LEU A 120 -3.45 -7.21 0.50
CA LEU A 120 -3.05 -6.42 1.66
C LEU A 120 -3.53 -7.04 2.98
N ILE A 121 -4.76 -7.61 3.02
CA ILE A 121 -5.27 -8.34 4.19
C ILE A 121 -4.36 -9.52 4.53
N VAL A 122 -4.02 -10.35 3.54
CA VAL A 122 -3.13 -11.51 3.74
C VAL A 122 -1.76 -11.07 4.25
N LEU A 123 -1.19 -10.00 3.70
CA LEU A 123 0.09 -9.44 4.12
C LEU A 123 0.02 -8.86 5.55
N GLY A 124 -1.08 -8.20 5.89
CA GLY A 124 -1.33 -7.69 7.24
C GLY A 124 -1.47 -8.80 8.27
N ALA A 125 -2.32 -9.81 7.98
CA ALA A 125 -2.53 -10.98 8.84
C ALA A 125 -1.25 -11.80 9.07
N THR A 126 -0.36 -11.85 8.08
CA THR A 126 0.93 -12.57 8.18
C THR A 126 2.10 -11.70 8.66
N SER A 127 1.83 -10.43 9.01
CA SER A 127 2.80 -9.48 9.54
C SER A 127 3.29 -9.76 10.97
N PRO A 128 2.51 -10.33 11.94
CA PRO A 128 2.95 -10.58 13.31
C PRO A 128 4.19 -11.46 13.38
N ARG A 129 5.04 -11.23 14.39
CA ARG A 129 6.30 -12.00 14.59
C ARG A 129 6.07 -13.51 14.68
N VAL A 130 4.93 -13.93 15.22
CA VAL A 130 4.53 -15.34 15.31
C VAL A 130 4.40 -15.93 13.91
N MET A 131 3.71 -15.22 12.99
CA MET A 131 3.52 -15.66 11.60
C MET A 131 4.82 -15.64 10.81
N VAL A 132 5.68 -14.66 11.03
CA VAL A 132 7.03 -14.61 10.42
C VAL A 132 7.83 -15.86 10.79
N ARG A 133 7.80 -16.28 12.05
CA ARG A 133 8.47 -17.50 12.52
C ARG A 133 7.82 -18.76 11.95
N LYS A 134 6.47 -18.83 11.96
CA LYS A 134 5.72 -20.00 11.47
C LYS A 134 5.92 -20.23 9.96
N LEU A 135 5.91 -19.17 9.15
CA LEU A 135 6.06 -19.24 7.70
C LEU A 135 7.53 -19.33 7.23
N GLY A 136 8.50 -18.94 8.06
CA GLY A 136 9.93 -19.04 7.76
C GLY A 136 10.30 -18.45 6.38
N LYS A 137 10.90 -19.28 5.52
CA LYS A 137 11.34 -18.87 4.17
C LYS A 137 10.16 -18.46 3.27
N ASN A 138 8.98 -19.05 3.46
CA ASN A 138 7.78 -18.77 2.66
C ASN A 138 7.21 -17.38 2.97
N TRP A 139 7.45 -16.83 4.16
CA TRP A 139 7.05 -15.47 4.50
C TRP A 139 7.59 -14.45 3.50
N ARG A 140 8.86 -14.57 3.12
CA ARG A 140 9.46 -13.64 2.14
C ARG A 140 8.84 -13.78 0.74
N ARG A 141 8.46 -15.00 0.33
CA ARG A 141 7.79 -15.24 -0.95
C ARG A 141 6.41 -14.61 -0.95
N LEU A 142 5.62 -14.85 0.11
CA LEU A 142 4.29 -14.29 0.28
C LEU A 142 4.33 -12.75 0.28
N HIS A 143 5.25 -12.14 1.05
CA HIS A 143 5.37 -10.69 1.14
C HIS A 143 5.89 -10.00 -0.13
N ARG A 144 6.27 -10.74 -1.18
CA ARG A 144 6.49 -10.18 -2.52
C ARG A 144 5.19 -9.80 -3.22
N LEU A 145 4.06 -10.35 -2.82
CA LEU A 145 2.76 -9.97 -3.35
C LEU A 145 2.42 -8.48 -3.12
N VAL A 146 3.15 -7.79 -2.23
CA VAL A 146 3.05 -6.34 -2.08
C VAL A 146 3.32 -5.59 -3.38
N TYR A 147 4.15 -6.12 -4.27
CA TYR A 147 4.41 -5.52 -5.58
C TYR A 147 3.23 -5.68 -6.51
N VAL A 148 2.60 -6.86 -6.48
CA VAL A 148 1.36 -7.13 -7.22
C VAL A 148 0.24 -6.23 -6.71
N ALA A 149 0.05 -6.12 -5.39
CA ALA A 149 -0.92 -5.21 -4.80
C ALA A 149 -0.70 -3.76 -5.26
N GLY A 150 0.55 -3.28 -5.30
CA GLY A 150 0.87 -1.93 -5.77
C GLY A 150 0.49 -1.72 -7.24
N VAL A 151 0.79 -2.67 -8.12
CA VAL A 151 0.42 -2.59 -9.54
C VAL A 151 -1.10 -2.60 -9.71
N LEU A 152 -1.80 -3.50 -9.03
CA LEU A 152 -3.27 -3.58 -9.08
C LEU A 152 -3.92 -2.30 -8.55
N ALA A 153 -3.39 -1.71 -7.46
CA ALA A 153 -3.90 -0.46 -6.90
C ALA A 153 -3.76 0.72 -7.90
N ILE A 154 -2.63 0.81 -8.62
CA ILE A 154 -2.45 1.85 -9.65
C ILE A 154 -3.39 1.62 -10.84
N ILE A 155 -3.54 0.38 -11.32
CA ILE A 155 -4.47 0.07 -12.41
C ILE A 155 -5.92 0.43 -12.00
N HIS A 156 -6.31 0.10 -10.77
CA HIS A 156 -7.60 0.45 -10.20
C HIS A 156 -7.81 1.96 -10.18
N LEU A 157 -6.82 2.74 -9.71
CA LEU A 157 -6.87 4.19 -9.67
C LEU A 157 -7.03 4.77 -11.08
N VAL A 158 -6.22 4.34 -12.06
CA VAL A 158 -6.29 4.79 -13.46
C VAL A 158 -7.68 4.58 -14.05
N TRP A 159 -8.37 3.51 -13.70
CA TRP A 159 -9.71 3.24 -14.20
C TRP A 159 -10.81 4.08 -13.56
N ILE A 160 -10.61 4.50 -12.32
CA ILE A 160 -11.57 5.36 -11.60
C ILE A 160 -11.43 6.82 -12.02
N VAL A 161 -10.19 7.31 -12.12
CA VAL A 161 -9.89 8.71 -12.44
C VAL A 161 -9.82 8.90 -13.95
N ARG A 162 -10.98 9.13 -14.60
CA ARG A 162 -11.08 9.19 -16.06
C ARG A 162 -10.69 10.56 -16.66
N THR A 163 -10.79 11.63 -15.88
CA THR A 163 -10.65 13.01 -16.37
C THR A 163 -9.29 13.63 -16.06
N ASP A 164 -8.68 13.28 -14.92
CA ASP A 164 -7.36 13.77 -14.53
C ASP A 164 -6.47 12.60 -14.08
N LEU A 165 -5.58 12.19 -14.98
CA LEU A 165 -4.65 11.09 -14.73
C LEU A 165 -3.36 11.54 -14.03
N SER A 166 -3.19 12.82 -13.69
CA SER A 166 -1.96 13.38 -13.15
C SER A 166 -1.45 12.63 -11.91
N GLU A 167 -2.32 12.42 -10.93
CA GLU A 167 -1.96 11.67 -9.70
C GLU A 167 -1.69 10.19 -9.98
N ALA A 168 -2.51 9.55 -10.82
CA ALA A 168 -2.33 8.15 -11.17
C ALA A 168 -1.00 7.92 -11.89
N LEU A 169 -0.61 8.82 -12.79
CA LEU A 169 0.70 8.79 -13.48
C LEU A 169 1.84 9.06 -12.51
N LEU A 170 1.70 10.00 -11.59
CA LEU A 170 2.69 10.28 -10.55
C LEU A 170 2.94 9.05 -9.67
N TYR A 171 1.88 8.44 -9.13
CA TYR A 171 2.02 7.24 -8.29
C TYR A 171 2.54 6.05 -9.08
N GLY A 172 2.12 5.90 -10.34
CA GLY A 172 2.64 4.88 -11.26
C GLY A 172 4.13 5.05 -11.54
N ALA A 173 4.59 6.28 -11.79
CA ALA A 173 6.01 6.59 -12.00
C ALA A 173 6.85 6.30 -10.73
N ILE A 174 6.35 6.69 -9.55
CA ILE A 174 7.00 6.37 -8.27
C ILE A 174 7.11 4.85 -8.08
N LEU A 175 6.02 4.10 -8.31
CA LEU A 175 6.03 2.65 -8.20
C LEU A 175 7.02 2.03 -9.17
N ALA A 176 7.03 2.44 -10.44
CA ALA A 176 7.96 1.96 -11.46
C ALA A 176 9.42 2.23 -11.07
N GLY A 177 9.72 3.43 -10.57
CA GLY A 177 11.05 3.78 -10.05
C GLY A 177 11.49 2.89 -8.88
N LEU A 178 10.58 2.64 -7.91
CA LEU A 178 10.86 1.78 -6.77
C LEU A 178 11.08 0.30 -7.17
N LEU A 179 10.31 -0.20 -8.12
CA LEU A 179 10.48 -1.55 -8.66
C LEU A 179 11.75 -1.67 -9.50
N GLY A 180 12.02 -0.69 -10.36
CA GLY A 180 13.24 -0.61 -11.17
C GLY A 180 14.50 -0.61 -10.30
N TRP A 181 14.52 0.23 -9.26
CA TRP A 181 15.63 0.25 -8.29
C TRP A 181 15.89 -1.13 -7.67
N ARG A 182 14.83 -1.85 -7.30
CA ARG A 182 14.95 -3.20 -6.72
C ARG A 182 15.52 -4.22 -7.70
N LEU A 183 15.13 -4.15 -8.96
CA LEU A 183 15.65 -5.04 -10.01
C LEU A 183 17.14 -4.79 -10.24
N VAL A 184 17.55 -3.53 -10.35
CA VAL A 184 18.96 -3.15 -10.50
C VAL A 184 19.78 -3.59 -9.29
N PHE A 185 19.28 -3.31 -8.08
CA PHE A 185 19.98 -3.69 -6.85
C PHE A 185 20.13 -5.21 -6.72
N ALA A 186 19.10 -5.98 -7.06
CA ALA A 186 19.16 -7.44 -7.03
C ALA A 186 20.18 -8.00 -8.05
N ARG A 187 20.22 -7.43 -9.27
CA ARG A 187 21.19 -7.79 -10.30
C ARG A 187 22.63 -7.49 -9.89
N ASN A 188 22.89 -6.32 -9.32
CA ASN A 188 24.22 -5.93 -8.88
C ASN A 188 24.70 -6.81 -7.73
N LYS A 189 23.83 -7.17 -6.79
CA LYS A 189 24.15 -8.11 -5.71
C LYS A 189 24.50 -9.51 -6.24
N ALA A 190 23.75 -10.01 -7.22
CA ALA A 190 24.04 -11.30 -7.85
C ALA A 190 25.39 -11.30 -8.59
N ARG A 191 25.69 -10.22 -9.35
CA ARG A 191 26.99 -10.05 -10.02
C ARG A 191 28.15 -10.01 -9.03
N GLY A 192 28.02 -9.26 -7.92
CA GLY A 192 29.06 -9.21 -6.87
C GLY A 192 29.31 -10.56 -6.23
N ALA A 193 28.28 -11.36 -5.99
CA ALA A 193 28.39 -12.72 -5.45
C ALA A 193 29.13 -13.66 -6.44
N ALA A 194 28.82 -13.58 -7.74
CA ALA A 194 29.47 -14.37 -8.77
C ALA A 194 30.97 -14.05 -8.91
N LEU A 195 31.32 -12.75 -8.89
CA LEU A 195 32.73 -12.32 -8.95
C LEU A 195 33.52 -12.75 -7.70
N SER A 196 32.90 -12.73 -6.53
CA SER A 196 33.55 -13.17 -5.30
C SER A 196 33.79 -14.69 -5.24
N SER A 197 32.97 -15.49 -5.91
CA SER A 197 33.19 -16.93 -6.01
C SER A 197 34.36 -17.28 -6.96
N LEU A 198 34.53 -16.55 -8.06
CA LEU A 198 35.62 -16.74 -9.00
C LEU A 198 37.00 -16.35 -8.41
N ARG A 199 37.03 -15.45 -7.43
CA ARG A 199 38.25 -14.98 -6.77
C ARG A 199 38.79 -15.94 -5.69
N LYS A 200 38.02 -16.97 -5.35
CA LYS A 200 38.37 -18.00 -4.34
C LYS A 200 38.90 -19.30 -4.95
N ILE A 201 38.96 -19.39 -6.26
CA ILE A 201 39.60 -20.43 -7.06
C ILE A 201 41.00 -19.96 -7.46
#